data_75418b1b1afcc60602bd9f130d508b47
#
_entry.id   75418b1b1afcc60602bd9f130d508b47
#
_cell.length_a   1.000
_cell.length_b   1.000
_cell.length_c   1.000
_cell.angle_alpha   90.00
_cell.angle_beta   90.00
_cell.angle_gamma   90.00
#
_symmetry.space_group_name_H-M   'P 1'
#
loop_
_entity.id
_entity.type
_entity.pdbx_description
1 polymer ?
#
loop_
_entity_poly.entity_id
_entity_poly.type
_entity_poly.pdbx_seq_one_letter_code
_entity_poly.pdbx_strand_id
1 'polypeptide(L)'
;VLAPGARWETKKWPVEYYARLAAEILADGCAVVLAGGPDDVVLGQAIQTLTPGVTDLTGQTSLRELGALIQHCSFYISGDTGPLFIAAAFKKPLVALYGPTRPERTGPYGSEASVILIAPVDCAGCLKKQCDNWICMKSLTPEMVFQEYKRKRGEVDGTES
;
A
#
# COMPACT_ATOMS: atom_id res chain seq x y z
N VAL A 1 -3.50 -1.96 -7.20
CA VAL A 1 -4.38 -1.38 -6.15
C VAL A 1 -3.53 -0.73 -5.07
N LEU A 2 -3.86 0.48 -4.66
CA LEU A 2 -3.27 1.21 -3.54
C LEU A 2 -4.33 1.35 -2.43
N ALA A 3 -3.99 1.02 -1.17
CA ALA A 3 -4.89 1.19 -0.04
C ALA A 3 -4.29 2.16 0.99
N PRO A 4 -4.73 3.43 0.98
CA PRO A 4 -4.14 4.49 1.80
C PRO A 4 -4.58 4.45 3.26
N GLY A 5 -5.69 3.78 3.56
CA GLY A 5 -6.29 3.76 4.88
C GLY A 5 -5.56 2.89 5.89
N ALA A 6 -5.63 3.28 7.14
CA ALA A 6 -5.21 2.47 8.27
C ALA A 6 -5.94 2.90 9.55
N ARG A 7 -6.19 1.95 10.46
CA ARG A 7 -6.87 2.22 11.74
C ARG A 7 -6.07 3.13 12.67
N TRP A 8 -4.74 3.08 12.62
CA TRP A 8 -3.86 3.93 13.41
C TRP A 8 -3.32 5.05 12.54
N GLU A 9 -3.36 6.28 13.01
CA GLU A 9 -2.80 7.42 12.28
C GLU A 9 -1.32 7.24 11.99
N THR A 10 -0.59 6.64 12.91
CA THR A 10 0.84 6.36 12.77
C THR A 10 1.18 5.32 11.70
N LYS A 11 0.22 4.53 11.22
CA LYS A 11 0.38 3.58 10.11
C LYS A 11 0.05 4.16 8.75
N LYS A 12 -0.60 5.31 8.70
CA LYS A 12 -0.95 5.96 7.43
C LYS A 12 0.33 6.46 6.76
N TRP A 13 0.49 6.15 5.51
CA TRP A 13 1.53 6.75 4.69
C TRP A 13 1.04 8.11 4.19
N PRO A 14 1.90 9.14 4.00
CA PRO A 14 1.45 10.45 3.56
C PRO A 14 0.65 10.41 2.27
N VAL A 15 -0.41 11.21 2.19
CA VAL A 15 -1.29 11.31 1.01
C VAL A 15 -0.50 11.73 -0.22
N GLU A 16 0.41 12.69 -0.06
CA GLU A 16 1.29 13.19 -1.13
C GLU A 16 2.22 12.09 -1.65
N TYR A 17 2.60 11.15 -0.80
CA TYR A 17 3.46 10.03 -1.18
C TYR A 17 2.67 8.99 -2.00
N TYR A 18 1.42 8.70 -1.60
CA TYR A 18 0.53 7.88 -2.41
C TYR A 18 0.23 8.53 -3.76
N ALA A 19 -0.03 9.84 -3.80
CA ALA A 19 -0.28 10.58 -5.02
C ALA A 19 0.93 10.52 -5.98
N ARG A 20 2.14 10.73 -5.45
CA ARG A 20 3.38 10.64 -6.22
C ARG A 20 3.63 9.24 -6.76
N LEU A 21 3.49 8.21 -5.91
CA LEU A 21 3.61 6.82 -6.33
C LEU A 21 2.57 6.48 -7.41
N ALA A 22 1.33 6.92 -7.24
CA ALA A 22 0.27 6.71 -8.23
C ALA A 22 0.61 7.34 -9.58
N ALA A 23 1.15 8.57 -9.59
CA ALA A 23 1.59 9.24 -10.80
C ALA A 23 2.71 8.47 -11.52
N GLU A 24 3.69 7.93 -10.79
CA GLU A 24 4.78 7.12 -11.35
C GLU A 24 4.24 5.80 -11.93
N ILE A 25 3.30 5.13 -11.27
CA ILE A 25 2.67 3.89 -11.76
C ILE A 25 1.81 4.16 -13.01
N LEU A 26 1.07 5.26 -13.04
CA LEU A 26 0.30 5.68 -14.23
C LEU A 26 1.23 5.98 -15.41
N ALA A 27 2.34 6.68 -15.17
CA ALA A 27 3.35 6.96 -16.21
C ALA A 27 4.03 5.69 -16.74
N ASP A 28 4.11 4.65 -15.91
CA ASP A 28 4.60 3.30 -16.29
C ASP A 28 3.55 2.46 -17.07
N GLY A 29 2.40 3.08 -17.41
CA GLY A 29 1.35 2.48 -18.25
C GLY A 29 0.37 1.58 -17.50
N CYS A 30 0.34 1.61 -16.17
CA CYS A 30 -0.58 0.82 -15.36
C CYS A 30 -1.73 1.65 -14.81
N ALA A 31 -2.94 1.09 -14.82
CA ALA A 31 -4.07 1.68 -14.14
C ALA A 31 -3.88 1.63 -12.62
N VAL A 32 -4.26 2.70 -11.92
CA VAL A 32 -4.21 2.78 -10.47
C VAL A 32 -5.63 2.87 -9.90
N VAL A 33 -5.94 1.98 -8.98
CA VAL A 33 -7.21 1.95 -8.24
C VAL A 33 -6.91 2.17 -6.75
N LEU A 34 -7.57 3.15 -6.15
CA LEU A 34 -7.56 3.37 -4.70
C LEU A 34 -8.67 2.52 -4.08
N ALA A 35 -8.38 1.85 -2.97
CA ALA A 35 -9.34 1.04 -2.24
C ALA A 35 -9.24 1.30 -0.73
N GLY A 36 -10.38 1.30 -0.06
CA GLY A 36 -10.45 1.55 1.38
C GLY A 36 -11.88 1.55 1.88
N GLY A 37 -12.05 1.62 3.20
CA GLY A 37 -13.35 1.72 3.85
C GLY A 37 -13.96 3.13 3.77
N PRO A 38 -15.16 3.32 4.35
CA PRO A 38 -15.82 4.63 4.40
C PRO A 38 -14.98 5.71 5.08
N ASP A 39 -14.17 5.36 6.07
CA ASP A 39 -13.30 6.28 6.79
C ASP A 39 -12.11 6.77 5.93
N ASP A 40 -11.85 6.13 4.80
CA ASP A 40 -10.73 6.43 3.92
C ASP A 40 -11.11 7.33 2.74
N VAL A 41 -12.38 7.69 2.57
CA VAL A 41 -12.91 8.50 1.46
C VAL A 41 -12.16 9.83 1.32
N VAL A 42 -11.88 10.50 2.43
CA VAL A 42 -11.15 11.78 2.43
C VAL A 42 -9.71 11.59 1.90
N LEU A 43 -9.07 10.47 2.22
CA LEU A 43 -7.74 10.16 1.72
C LEU A 43 -7.77 9.87 0.22
N GLY A 44 -8.74 9.06 -0.24
CA GLY A 44 -8.93 8.76 -1.66
C GLY A 44 -9.15 10.01 -2.50
N GLN A 45 -10.08 10.88 -2.08
CA GLN A 45 -10.36 12.15 -2.75
C GLN A 45 -9.13 13.07 -2.81
N ALA A 46 -8.36 13.15 -1.72
CA ALA A 46 -7.16 13.96 -1.68
C ALA A 46 -6.08 13.43 -2.67
N ILE A 47 -5.88 12.12 -2.71
CA ILE A 47 -4.95 11.49 -3.67
C ILE A 47 -5.44 11.72 -5.11
N GLN A 48 -6.73 11.52 -5.40
CA GLN A 48 -7.29 11.71 -6.73
C GLN A 48 -7.18 13.17 -7.19
N THR A 49 -7.34 14.14 -6.29
CA THR A 49 -7.14 15.57 -6.58
C THR A 49 -5.68 15.86 -6.98
N LEU A 50 -4.71 15.27 -6.28
CA LEU A 50 -3.29 15.45 -6.57
C LEU A 50 -2.83 14.67 -7.81
N THR A 51 -3.51 13.56 -8.13
CA THR A 51 -3.14 12.69 -9.26
C THR A 51 -4.39 12.34 -10.05
N PRO A 52 -4.86 13.22 -10.96
CA PRO A 52 -5.95 12.92 -11.86
C PRO A 52 -5.60 11.70 -12.73
N GLY A 53 -6.53 10.77 -12.89
CA GLY A 53 -6.33 9.51 -13.64
C GLY A 53 -6.33 8.26 -12.74
N VAL A 54 -6.25 8.41 -11.42
CA VAL A 54 -6.55 7.30 -10.51
C VAL A 54 -8.06 7.06 -10.43
N THR A 55 -8.46 5.80 -10.31
CA THR A 55 -9.84 5.42 -10.01
C THR A 55 -10.01 5.31 -8.51
N ASP A 56 -10.83 6.15 -7.91
CA ASP A 56 -11.10 6.11 -6.47
C ASP A 56 -12.34 5.26 -6.16
N LEU A 57 -12.15 4.16 -5.46
CA LEU A 57 -13.19 3.27 -4.95
C LEU A 57 -13.24 3.24 -3.42
N THR A 58 -12.59 4.19 -2.75
CA THR A 58 -12.65 4.28 -1.27
C THR A 58 -14.09 4.50 -0.81
N GLY A 59 -14.53 3.71 0.17
CA GLY A 59 -15.89 3.74 0.68
C GLY A 59 -16.98 3.20 -0.25
N GLN A 60 -16.62 2.73 -1.45
CA GLN A 60 -17.57 2.29 -2.47
C GLN A 60 -17.64 0.77 -2.62
N THR A 61 -16.85 0.03 -1.89
CA THR A 61 -16.80 -1.44 -1.96
C THR A 61 -17.19 -2.07 -0.62
N SER A 62 -18.00 -3.11 -0.67
CA SER A 62 -18.13 -4.06 0.42
C SER A 62 -16.82 -4.86 0.61
N LEU A 63 -16.67 -5.53 1.73
CA LEU A 63 -15.51 -6.40 1.97
C LEU A 63 -15.37 -7.50 0.91
N ARG A 64 -16.48 -8.02 0.39
CA ARG A 64 -16.49 -9.03 -0.66
C ARG A 64 -16.00 -8.48 -1.99
N GLU A 65 -16.45 -7.29 -2.36
CA GLU A 65 -16.02 -6.60 -3.58
C GLU A 65 -14.56 -6.17 -3.49
N LEU A 66 -14.11 -5.69 -2.32
CA LEU A 66 -12.69 -5.41 -2.07
C LEU A 66 -11.85 -6.68 -2.23
N GLY A 67 -12.32 -7.83 -1.70
CA GLY A 67 -11.66 -9.12 -1.91
C GLY A 67 -11.54 -9.49 -3.38
N ALA A 68 -12.62 -9.31 -4.17
CA ALA A 68 -12.61 -9.55 -5.60
C ALA A 68 -11.65 -8.59 -6.34
N LEU A 69 -11.67 -7.31 -5.99
CA LEU A 69 -10.73 -6.32 -6.55
C LEU A 69 -9.27 -6.74 -6.30
N ILE A 70 -8.94 -7.12 -5.07
CA ILE A 70 -7.60 -7.59 -4.70
C ILE A 70 -7.26 -8.89 -5.44
N GLN A 71 -8.18 -9.82 -5.56
CA GLN A 71 -7.97 -11.08 -6.28
C GLN A 71 -7.61 -10.85 -7.75
N HIS A 72 -8.19 -9.84 -8.39
CA HIS A 72 -7.99 -9.55 -9.81
C HIS A 72 -6.93 -8.46 -10.08
N CYS A 73 -6.39 -7.79 -9.06
CA CYS A 73 -5.32 -6.82 -9.29
C CYS A 73 -4.00 -7.52 -9.64
N SER A 74 -3.17 -6.85 -10.43
CA SER A 74 -1.82 -7.32 -10.74
C SER A 74 -0.85 -7.04 -9.60
N PHE A 75 -1.08 -5.98 -8.83
CA PHE A 75 -0.20 -5.56 -7.76
C PHE A 75 -0.96 -4.85 -6.63
N TYR A 76 -0.51 -5.03 -5.38
CA TYR A 76 -1.14 -4.44 -4.20
C TYR A 76 -0.11 -3.71 -3.33
N ILE A 77 -0.42 -2.49 -2.90
CA ILE A 77 0.47 -1.68 -2.04
C ILE A 77 -0.34 -1.07 -0.90
N SER A 78 0.08 -1.30 0.32
CA SER A 78 -0.53 -0.69 1.51
C SER A 78 0.40 -0.70 2.73
N GLY A 79 0.01 0.00 3.78
CA GLY A 79 0.54 -0.22 5.11
C GLY A 79 0.06 -1.55 5.73
N ASP A 80 0.45 -1.81 6.97
CA ASP A 80 0.00 -2.96 7.78
C ASP A 80 -1.49 -2.81 8.15
N THR A 81 -2.36 -3.35 7.29
CA THR A 81 -3.83 -3.24 7.37
C THR A 81 -4.50 -4.58 7.09
N GLY A 82 -5.79 -4.71 7.43
CA GLY A 82 -6.56 -5.94 7.18
C GLY A 82 -6.50 -6.40 5.71
N PRO A 83 -6.77 -5.54 4.72
CA PRO A 83 -6.71 -5.90 3.30
C PRO A 83 -5.35 -6.41 2.80
N LEU A 84 -4.24 -6.05 3.46
CA LEU A 84 -2.92 -6.61 3.15
C LEU A 84 -2.90 -8.14 3.29
N PHE A 85 -3.57 -8.67 4.31
CA PHE A 85 -3.62 -10.13 4.53
C PHE A 85 -4.49 -10.83 3.49
N ILE A 86 -5.51 -10.15 2.96
CA ILE A 86 -6.31 -10.65 1.84
C ILE A 86 -5.43 -10.78 0.59
N ALA A 87 -4.63 -9.75 0.29
CA ALA A 87 -3.70 -9.76 -0.83
C ALA A 87 -2.65 -10.89 -0.69
N ALA A 88 -2.10 -11.07 0.51
CA ALA A 88 -1.16 -12.14 0.81
C ALA A 88 -1.80 -13.54 0.66
N ALA A 89 -3.02 -13.72 1.14
CA ALA A 89 -3.77 -14.98 1.01
C ALA A 89 -4.04 -15.34 -0.46
N PHE A 90 -4.27 -14.35 -1.32
CA PHE A 90 -4.36 -14.54 -2.78
C PHE A 90 -2.99 -14.62 -3.46
N LYS A 91 -1.90 -14.62 -2.71
CA LYS A 91 -0.50 -14.66 -3.21
C LYS A 91 -0.21 -13.55 -4.23
N LYS A 92 -0.83 -12.38 -4.04
CA LYS A 92 -0.59 -11.25 -4.94
C LYS A 92 0.82 -10.68 -4.76
N PRO A 93 1.46 -10.25 -5.85
CA PRO A 93 2.62 -9.39 -5.75
C PRO A 93 2.25 -8.15 -4.95
N LEU A 94 2.97 -7.87 -3.87
CA LEU A 94 2.64 -6.75 -2.99
C LEU A 94 3.86 -6.07 -2.39
N VAL A 95 3.71 -4.80 -2.05
CA VAL A 95 4.61 -4.05 -1.18
C VAL A 95 3.87 -3.64 0.08
N ALA A 96 4.39 -4.07 1.22
CA ALA A 96 3.86 -3.77 2.55
C ALA A 96 4.74 -2.77 3.28
N LEU A 97 4.15 -1.69 3.78
CA LEU A 97 4.86 -0.58 4.45
C LEU A 97 4.71 -0.72 5.97
N TYR A 98 5.83 -0.85 6.66
CA TYR A 98 5.90 -1.02 8.10
C TYR A 98 6.65 0.13 8.76
N GLY A 99 5.97 0.93 9.56
CA GLY A 99 6.53 1.99 10.37
C GLY A 99 6.49 1.62 11.86
N PRO A 100 5.34 1.85 12.54
CA PRO A 100 5.21 1.62 13.98
C PRO A 100 4.98 0.17 14.35
N THR A 101 4.70 -0.71 13.40
CA THR A 101 4.45 -2.14 13.62
C THR A 101 5.60 -3.00 13.11
N ARG A 102 5.59 -4.28 13.49
CA ARG A 102 6.66 -5.24 13.19
C ARG A 102 6.12 -6.37 12.31
N PRO A 103 6.71 -6.60 11.13
CA PRO A 103 6.25 -7.65 10.23
C PRO A 103 6.36 -9.06 10.84
N GLU A 104 7.28 -9.30 11.79
CA GLU A 104 7.40 -10.57 12.49
C GLU A 104 6.14 -10.91 13.32
N ARG A 105 5.32 -9.90 13.67
CA ARG A 105 4.08 -10.09 14.43
C ARG A 105 2.83 -10.06 13.57
N THR A 106 2.86 -9.25 12.50
CA THR A 106 1.68 -8.94 11.69
C THR A 106 2.01 -8.96 10.20
N GLY A 107 3.04 -9.69 9.81
CA GLY A 107 3.48 -9.75 8.41
C GLY A 107 2.53 -10.53 7.51
N PRO A 108 2.62 -10.33 6.19
CA PRO A 108 1.92 -11.14 5.20
C PRO A 108 2.61 -12.51 5.07
N TYR A 109 2.33 -13.41 6.01
CA TYR A 109 2.95 -14.72 6.05
C TYR A 109 2.63 -15.57 4.81
N GLY A 110 3.61 -16.38 4.39
CA GLY A 110 3.43 -17.38 3.33
C GLY A 110 3.33 -16.81 1.92
N SER A 111 3.67 -15.56 1.70
CA SER A 111 3.69 -14.96 0.38
C SER A 111 5.13 -14.62 -0.05
N GLU A 112 5.73 -15.46 -0.89
CA GLU A 112 7.05 -15.20 -1.50
C GLU A 112 7.02 -13.99 -2.46
N ALA A 113 5.83 -13.64 -2.94
CA ALA A 113 5.61 -12.48 -3.79
C ALA A 113 5.56 -11.14 -3.01
N SER A 114 5.66 -11.20 -1.67
CA SER A 114 5.60 -10.00 -0.83
C SER A 114 6.96 -9.34 -0.68
N VAL A 115 6.99 -8.00 -0.79
CA VAL A 115 8.09 -7.16 -0.35
C VAL A 115 7.67 -6.42 0.91
N ILE A 116 8.49 -6.50 1.93
CA ILE A 116 8.25 -5.80 3.19
C ILE A 116 9.27 -4.67 3.31
N LEU A 117 8.79 -3.44 3.29
CA LEU A 117 9.60 -2.25 3.54
C LEU A 117 9.41 -1.81 5.00
N ILE A 118 10.45 -1.90 5.77
CA ILE A 118 10.48 -1.41 7.15
C ILE A 118 11.13 -0.03 7.17
N ALA A 119 10.52 0.90 7.88
CA ALA A 119 11.04 2.26 8.02
C ALA A 119 12.49 2.24 8.56
N PRO A 120 13.44 2.88 7.86
CA PRO A 120 14.84 2.91 8.26
C PRO A 120 15.09 3.94 9.37
N VAL A 121 14.42 3.76 10.50
CA VAL A 121 14.53 4.62 11.70
C VAL A 121 14.61 3.77 12.96
N ASP A 122 15.34 4.23 13.97
CA ASP A 122 15.58 3.49 15.22
C ASP A 122 14.30 3.14 15.98
N CYS A 123 13.27 3.98 15.85
CA CYS A 123 11.99 3.77 16.51
C CYS A 123 11.01 2.88 15.72
N ALA A 124 11.41 2.26 14.60
CA ALA A 124 10.56 1.35 13.87
C ALA A 124 10.05 0.21 14.78
N GLY A 125 8.78 -0.15 14.61
CA GLY A 125 8.16 -1.18 15.43
C GLY A 125 7.85 -0.78 16.88
N CYS A 126 7.75 0.51 17.18
CA CYS A 126 7.49 1.04 18.52
C CYS A 126 6.05 0.80 19.04
N LEU A 127 5.12 0.40 18.18
CA LEU A 127 3.70 0.12 18.48
C LEU A 127 2.89 1.32 19.00
N LYS A 128 3.38 2.54 18.85
CA LYS A 128 2.64 3.75 19.23
C LYS A 128 1.53 4.03 18.23
N LYS A 129 0.31 4.21 18.72
CA LYS A 129 -0.87 4.57 17.90
C LYS A 129 -0.94 6.07 17.63
N GLN A 130 -0.28 6.87 18.45
CA GLN A 130 -0.13 8.32 18.31
C GLN A 130 1.35 8.67 18.44
N CYS A 131 1.83 9.63 17.68
CA CYS A 131 3.24 10.03 17.66
C CYS A 131 3.37 11.45 17.12
N ASP A 132 3.96 12.33 17.88
CA ASP A 132 4.18 13.73 17.47
C ASP A 132 5.26 13.84 16.40
N ASN A 133 6.21 12.92 16.39
CA ASN A 133 7.34 12.93 15.45
C ASN A 133 7.14 12.05 14.19
N TRP A 134 6.13 11.30 14.06
CA TRP A 134 5.69 10.45 12.92
C TRP A 134 6.67 10.37 11.73
N ILE A 135 7.96 10.12 12.00
CA ILE A 135 9.03 10.05 10.99
C ILE A 135 9.06 8.71 10.25
N CYS A 136 8.62 7.63 10.90
CA CYS A 136 8.77 6.28 10.35
C CYS A 136 8.06 6.11 9.00
N MET A 137 6.81 6.52 8.86
CA MET A 137 6.12 6.42 7.57
C MET A 137 6.64 7.44 6.55
N LYS A 138 7.14 8.57 6.99
CA LYS A 138 7.76 9.59 6.11
C LYS A 138 9.14 9.17 5.58
N SER A 139 9.86 8.30 6.29
CA SER A 139 11.15 7.79 5.83
C SER A 139 11.05 6.71 4.76
N LEU A 140 9.87 6.12 4.57
CA LEU A 140 9.56 5.26 3.44
C LEU A 140 9.17 6.15 2.25
N THR A 141 10.10 6.47 1.37
CA THR A 141 9.84 7.41 0.28
C THR A 141 9.09 6.76 -0.89
N PRO A 142 8.37 7.53 -1.71
CA PRO A 142 7.72 7.01 -2.92
C PRO A 142 8.68 6.28 -3.85
N GLU A 143 9.90 6.80 -4.00
CA GLU A 143 10.95 6.22 -4.85
C GLU A 143 11.34 4.81 -4.37
N MET A 144 11.50 4.60 -3.06
CA MET A 144 11.80 3.29 -2.50
C MET A 144 10.69 2.29 -2.83
N VAL A 145 9.43 2.72 -2.67
CA VAL A 145 8.26 1.88 -2.95
C VAL A 145 8.13 1.59 -4.43
N PHE A 146 8.35 2.59 -5.29
CA PHE A 146 8.29 2.43 -6.74
C PHE A 146 9.39 1.51 -7.27
N GLN A 147 10.61 1.59 -6.73
CA GLN A 147 11.70 0.68 -7.08
C GLN A 147 11.33 -0.78 -6.79
N GLU A 148 10.76 -1.05 -5.61
CA GLU A 148 10.34 -2.41 -5.27
C GLU A 148 9.15 -2.89 -6.12
N TYR A 149 8.21 -1.99 -6.43
CA TYR A 149 7.15 -2.27 -7.39
C TYR A 149 7.72 -2.67 -8.76
N LYS A 150 8.65 -1.90 -9.32
CA LYS A 150 9.29 -2.18 -10.61
C LYS A 150 10.04 -3.51 -10.59
N ARG A 151 10.83 -3.74 -9.53
CA ARG A 151 11.58 -4.98 -9.38
C ARG A 151 10.65 -6.20 -9.38
N LYS A 152 9.60 -6.17 -8.55
CA LYS A 152 8.64 -7.29 -8.45
C LYS A 152 7.79 -7.46 -9.70
N ARG A 153 7.40 -6.37 -10.35
CA ARG A 153 6.68 -6.44 -11.63
C ARG A 153 7.53 -7.13 -12.70
N GLY A 154 8.80 -6.77 -12.82
CA GLY A 154 9.72 -7.41 -13.76
C GLY A 154 9.91 -8.91 -13.51
N GLU A 155 9.86 -9.36 -12.25
CA GLU A 155 9.89 -10.80 -11.90
C GLU A 155 8.62 -11.52 -12.36
N VAL A 156 7.45 -10.87 -12.29
CA VAL A 156 6.16 -11.43 -12.76
C VAL A 156 6.13 -11.52 -14.28
N ASP A 157 6.48 -10.43 -14.97
CA ASP A 157 6.47 -10.36 -16.43
C ASP A 157 7.51 -11.32 -17.04
N GLY A 158 8.64 -11.57 -16.37
CA GLY A 158 9.71 -12.49 -16.80
C GLY A 158 9.40 -13.97 -16.62
N THR A 159 8.38 -14.32 -15.85
CA THR A 159 7.95 -15.73 -15.62
C THR A 159 6.88 -16.20 -16.61
N GLU A 160 6.34 -15.30 -17.45
CA GLU A 160 5.35 -15.62 -18.50
C GLU A 160 5.98 -15.86 -19.89
N SER A 161 7.32 -15.98 -19.98
CA SER A 161 8.04 -16.14 -21.26
C SER A 161 8.49 -17.59 -21.50
#